data_9985ef2e2bcfc48cdbb3452479d86faf
#
_entry.id   9985ef2e2bcfc48cdbb3452479d86faf
#
_cell.length_a   1.000
_cell.length_b   1.000
_cell.length_c   1.000
_cell.angle_alpha   90.00
_cell.angle_beta   90.00
_cell.angle_gamma   90.00
#
_symmetry.space_group_name_H-M   'P 1'
#
loop_
_entity.id
_entity.type
_entity.pdbx_description
1 polymer ?
#
loop_
_entity_poly.entity_id
_entity_poly.type
_entity_poly.pdbx_seq_one_letter_code
_entity_poly.pdbx_strand_id
1 'polypeptide(L)'
;MKIKLIPSNEQDLSKVFIFLLPLVVLLSALVNFLRDAFRSFANVLPGNKVLNYGFLDKLANQVSFNFLFSFILVVAVVYLLSKSLGRSIIIFPIFFLTGLGLIGIEFLDVVLAFVMPNQLQVLGNTSVLSIFKMLLVMAFLGLILLNILAKKEPSIFLSSQFLFGAVVFYLISLLIYRSDYTVMSDNFFINSMYLSTHIYIGCSFVFLSIFYFLITKGLQATLFSKTLGTISFWGYLFLLPWTGFKYFYGTTLPDWIENVSIYLSLSLIIPLLALIVNYSKTAATKENKEPVFSVLISFAFLVFGITNVLQIISSVSN
;
A
#
# COMPACT_ATOMS: atom_id res chain seq x y z
N MET A 1 2.43 -0.61 -30.82
CA MET A 1 1.33 -0.87 -29.88
C MET A 1 0.43 0.38 -29.84
N LYS A 2 -0.80 0.33 -30.37
CA LYS A 2 -1.71 1.49 -30.33
C LYS A 2 -2.39 1.50 -28.96
N ILE A 3 -2.06 2.48 -28.13
CA ILE A 3 -2.72 2.71 -26.84
C ILE A 3 -4.02 3.45 -27.14
N LYS A 4 -5.16 2.82 -26.88
CA LYS A 4 -6.45 3.50 -26.93
C LYS A 4 -6.57 4.39 -25.68
N LEU A 5 -6.73 5.67 -25.84
CA LEU A 5 -6.89 6.65 -24.76
C LEU A 5 -8.13 6.37 -23.89
N ILE A 6 -9.17 5.80 -24.48
CA ILE A 6 -10.37 5.37 -23.77
C ILE A 6 -10.37 3.84 -23.76
N PRO A 7 -10.15 3.19 -22.61
CA PRO A 7 -10.12 1.74 -22.51
C PRO A 7 -11.52 1.16 -22.74
N SER A 8 -11.61 0.26 -23.70
CA SER A 8 -12.87 -0.45 -23.99
C SER A 8 -13.08 -1.67 -23.09
N ASN A 9 -11.99 -2.16 -22.47
CA ASN A 9 -11.99 -3.30 -21.57
C ASN A 9 -10.90 -3.19 -20.51
N GLU A 10 -10.93 -4.07 -19.51
CA GLU A 10 -10.04 -4.10 -18.34
C GLU A 10 -8.56 -4.23 -18.72
N GLN A 11 -8.26 -4.96 -19.79
CA GLN A 11 -6.88 -5.19 -20.23
C GLN A 11 -6.25 -3.92 -20.81
N ASP A 12 -7.02 -3.13 -21.55
CA ASP A 12 -6.53 -1.86 -22.10
C ASP A 12 -6.33 -0.83 -21.00
N LEU A 13 -7.22 -0.82 -19.99
CA LEU A 13 -7.09 0.03 -18.82
C LEU A 13 -5.84 -0.30 -18.01
N SER A 14 -5.60 -1.57 -17.72
CA SER A 14 -4.40 -1.97 -16.97
C SER A 14 -3.10 -1.60 -17.70
N LYS A 15 -3.07 -1.67 -19.03
CA LYS A 15 -1.92 -1.21 -19.82
C LYS A 15 -1.68 0.29 -19.68
N VAL A 16 -2.74 1.10 -19.73
CA VAL A 16 -2.63 2.56 -19.55
C VAL A 16 -2.07 2.88 -18.17
N PHE A 17 -2.61 2.27 -17.13
CA PHE A 17 -2.13 2.50 -15.76
C PHE A 17 -0.69 2.03 -15.55
N ILE A 18 -0.31 0.85 -16.06
CA ILE A 18 1.08 0.36 -15.98
C ILE A 18 2.03 1.31 -16.73
N PHE A 19 1.60 1.88 -17.85
CA PHE A 19 2.39 2.86 -18.59
C PHE A 19 2.56 4.18 -17.82
N LEU A 20 1.55 4.61 -17.07
CA LEU A 20 1.60 5.83 -16.25
C LEU A 20 2.38 5.64 -14.94
N LEU A 21 2.53 4.42 -14.45
CA LEU A 21 3.21 4.14 -13.19
C LEU A 21 4.63 4.70 -13.09
N PRO A 22 5.53 4.54 -14.08
CA PRO A 22 6.86 5.14 -14.05
C PRO A 22 6.83 6.67 -13.92
N LEU A 23 5.85 7.32 -14.54
CA LEU A 23 5.70 8.78 -14.45
C LEU A 23 5.33 9.22 -13.03
N VAL A 24 4.42 8.50 -12.36
CA VAL A 24 4.04 8.79 -10.98
C VAL A 24 5.20 8.52 -10.02
N VAL A 25 5.98 7.45 -10.25
CA VAL A 25 7.20 7.15 -9.48
C VAL A 25 8.25 8.25 -9.67
N LEU A 26 8.47 8.72 -10.90
CA LEU A 26 9.40 9.82 -11.18
C LEU A 26 8.94 11.11 -10.50
N LEU A 27 7.66 11.43 -10.52
CA LEU A 27 7.12 12.60 -9.83
C LEU A 27 7.39 12.52 -8.32
N SER A 28 7.13 11.36 -7.72
CA SER A 28 7.43 11.11 -6.31
C SER A 28 8.92 11.27 -6.00
N ALA A 29 9.79 10.67 -6.81
CA ALA A 29 11.25 10.77 -6.66
C ALA A 29 11.75 12.22 -6.77
N LEU A 30 11.22 12.99 -7.73
CA LEU A 30 11.57 14.39 -7.93
C LEU A 30 11.18 15.25 -6.72
N VAL A 31 9.98 15.08 -6.19
CA VAL A 31 9.52 15.86 -5.02
C VAL A 31 10.34 15.50 -3.78
N ASN A 32 10.67 14.23 -3.56
CA ASN A 32 11.54 13.82 -2.46
C ASN A 32 12.95 14.37 -2.62
N PHE A 33 13.51 14.34 -3.83
CA PHE A 33 14.82 14.93 -4.11
C PHE A 33 14.84 16.44 -3.81
N LEU A 34 13.81 17.17 -4.25
CA LEU A 34 13.68 18.59 -3.92
C LEU A 34 13.60 18.83 -2.41
N ARG A 35 12.78 18.06 -1.68
CA ARG A 35 12.70 18.14 -0.22
C ARG A 35 14.06 17.95 0.44
N ASP A 36 14.79 16.92 0.06
CA ASP A 36 16.07 16.59 0.67
C ASP A 36 17.17 17.59 0.28
N ALA A 37 17.13 18.13 -0.95
CA ALA A 37 18.00 19.23 -1.37
C ALA A 37 17.74 20.51 -0.55
N PHE A 38 16.48 20.89 -0.34
CA PHE A 38 16.14 22.04 0.48
C PHE A 38 16.44 21.82 1.98
N ARG A 39 16.39 20.60 2.47
CA ARG A 39 16.86 20.26 3.81
C ARG A 39 18.35 20.47 3.96
N SER A 40 19.14 20.10 2.95
CA SER A 40 20.60 20.21 2.95
C SER A 40 21.07 21.65 2.70
N PHE A 41 20.32 22.42 1.93
CA PHE A 41 20.64 23.78 1.48
C PHE A 41 19.58 24.79 1.90
N ALA A 42 19.18 24.77 3.19
CA ALA A 42 18.10 25.61 3.74
C ALA A 42 18.27 27.12 3.49
N ASN A 43 19.51 27.57 3.24
CA ASN A 43 19.84 28.99 3.01
C ASN A 43 19.80 29.42 1.54
N VAL A 44 19.52 28.50 0.58
CA VAL A 44 19.60 28.82 -0.86
C VAL A 44 18.48 29.76 -1.31
N LEU A 45 17.31 29.71 -0.67
CA LEU A 45 16.17 30.57 -0.98
C LEU A 45 15.51 31.09 0.31
N PRO A 46 16.20 31.89 1.13
CA PRO A 46 15.65 32.45 2.36
C PRO A 46 14.49 33.39 2.01
N GLY A 47 13.32 33.12 2.58
CA GLY A 47 12.14 33.99 2.44
C GLY A 47 11.14 33.61 1.34
N ASN A 48 11.37 32.54 0.58
CA ASN A 48 10.36 32.05 -0.34
C ASN A 48 9.24 31.33 0.42
N LYS A 49 8.03 31.94 0.44
CA LYS A 49 6.87 31.41 1.16
C LYS A 49 6.33 30.09 0.54
N VAL A 50 6.60 29.84 -0.72
CA VAL A 50 6.08 28.68 -1.46
C VAL A 50 7.06 27.52 -1.44
N LEU A 51 8.37 27.80 -1.61
CA LEU A 51 9.40 26.79 -1.67
C LEU A 51 10.18 26.78 -0.34
N ASN A 52 9.56 26.37 0.73
CA ASN A 52 10.24 26.12 2.01
C ASN A 52 10.22 24.61 2.35
N TYR A 53 11.13 24.19 3.23
CA TYR A 53 11.24 22.78 3.62
C TYR A 53 9.92 22.21 4.17
N GLY A 54 9.21 22.95 4.99
CA GLY A 54 7.95 22.47 5.59
C GLY A 54 6.84 22.24 4.57
N PHE A 55 6.79 23.07 3.52
CA PHE A 55 5.87 22.86 2.40
C PHE A 55 6.28 21.64 1.55
N LEU A 56 7.57 21.54 1.21
CA LEU A 56 8.09 20.42 0.41
C LEU A 56 7.96 19.08 1.15
N ASP A 57 8.11 19.08 2.49
CA ASP A 57 7.90 17.86 3.28
C ASP A 57 6.44 17.40 3.25
N LYS A 58 5.48 18.32 3.41
CA LYS A 58 4.04 18.00 3.26
C LYS A 58 3.72 17.51 1.85
N LEU A 59 4.24 18.19 0.83
CA LEU A 59 4.01 17.81 -0.55
C LEU A 59 4.64 16.43 -0.88
N ALA A 60 5.85 16.17 -0.38
CA ALA A 60 6.51 14.88 -0.55
C ALA A 60 5.71 13.74 0.09
N ASN A 61 5.22 13.97 1.30
CA ASN A 61 4.36 13.01 1.98
C ASN A 61 3.06 12.76 1.20
N GLN A 62 2.40 13.81 0.71
CA GLN A 62 1.16 13.68 -0.05
C GLN A 62 1.39 12.93 -1.39
N VAL A 63 2.44 13.27 -2.12
CA VAL A 63 2.75 12.62 -3.41
C VAL A 63 3.22 11.19 -3.24
N SER A 64 4.15 10.95 -2.30
CA SER A 64 4.80 9.63 -2.19
C SER A 64 3.97 8.63 -1.42
N PHE A 65 3.28 9.07 -0.36
CA PHE A 65 2.58 8.15 0.50
C PHE A 65 1.11 7.99 0.12
N ASN A 66 0.43 9.08 -0.21
CA ASN A 66 -0.98 8.99 -0.50
C ASN A 66 -1.23 8.74 -2.00
N PHE A 67 -0.76 9.64 -2.86
CA PHE A 67 -1.04 9.55 -4.29
C PHE A 67 -0.39 8.33 -4.96
N LEU A 68 0.91 8.10 -4.74
CA LEU A 68 1.63 6.96 -5.33
C LEU A 68 1.07 5.63 -4.82
N PHE A 69 0.81 5.53 -3.50
CA PHE A 69 0.25 4.31 -2.92
C PHE A 69 -1.14 4.01 -3.48
N SER A 70 -2.04 4.99 -3.51
CA SER A 70 -3.39 4.82 -4.06
C SER A 70 -3.36 4.46 -5.54
N PHE A 71 -2.43 5.05 -6.29
CA PHE A 71 -2.23 4.70 -7.69
C PHE A 71 -1.79 3.24 -7.85
N ILE A 72 -0.76 2.81 -7.12
CA ILE A 72 -0.28 1.41 -7.14
C ILE A 72 -1.38 0.44 -6.72
N LEU A 73 -2.13 0.78 -5.66
CA LEU A 73 -3.24 -0.03 -5.17
C LEU A 73 -4.32 -0.24 -6.24
N VAL A 74 -4.78 0.83 -6.87
CA VAL A 74 -5.80 0.76 -7.94
C VAL A 74 -5.28 -0.04 -9.13
N VAL A 75 -4.05 0.19 -9.56
CA VAL A 75 -3.40 -0.59 -10.65
C VAL A 75 -3.34 -2.06 -10.30
N ALA A 76 -2.87 -2.39 -9.09
CA ALA A 76 -2.78 -3.77 -8.62
C ALA A 76 -4.18 -4.44 -8.59
N VAL A 77 -5.19 -3.74 -8.05
CA VAL A 77 -6.56 -4.25 -7.98
C VAL A 77 -7.12 -4.50 -9.38
N VAL A 78 -7.05 -3.55 -10.29
CA VAL A 78 -7.57 -3.70 -11.65
C VAL A 78 -6.88 -4.84 -12.39
N TYR A 79 -5.56 -4.92 -12.30
CA TYR A 79 -4.80 -5.94 -13.01
C TYR A 79 -4.96 -7.33 -12.40
N LEU A 80 -4.76 -7.45 -11.08
CA LEU A 80 -4.74 -8.74 -10.41
C LEU A 80 -6.13 -9.35 -10.28
N LEU A 81 -7.16 -8.52 -10.02
CA LEU A 81 -8.51 -9.02 -9.84
C LEU A 81 -9.04 -9.64 -11.14
N SER A 82 -8.90 -8.95 -12.28
CA SER A 82 -9.33 -9.47 -13.57
C SER A 82 -8.59 -10.76 -13.94
N LYS A 83 -7.29 -10.82 -13.70
CA LYS A 83 -6.48 -12.01 -14.01
C LYS A 83 -6.67 -13.17 -13.03
N SER A 84 -6.87 -12.88 -11.73
CA SER A 84 -7.06 -13.91 -10.72
C SER A 84 -8.44 -14.56 -10.79
N LEU A 85 -9.47 -13.82 -11.18
CA LEU A 85 -10.82 -14.33 -11.32
C LEU A 85 -11.03 -15.14 -12.62
N GLY A 86 -10.15 -14.95 -13.61
CA GLY A 86 -10.29 -15.57 -14.93
C GLY A 86 -11.55 -15.15 -15.71
N ARG A 87 -12.16 -14.03 -15.31
CA ARG A 87 -13.36 -13.45 -15.93
C ARG A 87 -13.32 -11.92 -15.86
N SER A 88 -14.22 -11.30 -16.63
CA SER A 88 -14.44 -9.86 -16.57
C SER A 88 -14.93 -9.42 -15.18
N ILE A 89 -14.50 -8.22 -14.75
CA ILE A 89 -14.95 -7.60 -13.51
C ILE A 89 -16.44 -7.27 -13.62
N ILE A 90 -17.21 -7.66 -12.62
CA ILE A 90 -18.65 -7.35 -12.57
C ILE A 90 -18.78 -5.84 -12.38
N ILE A 91 -19.72 -5.23 -13.14
CA ILE A 91 -19.98 -3.79 -13.09
C ILE A 91 -18.71 -2.98 -13.34
N PHE A 92 -17.91 -3.38 -14.35
CA PHE A 92 -16.65 -2.73 -14.70
C PHE A 92 -16.71 -1.20 -14.79
N PRO A 93 -17.76 -0.56 -15.38
CA PRO A 93 -17.81 0.90 -15.42
C PRO A 93 -17.82 1.56 -14.05
N ILE A 94 -18.57 1.01 -13.09
CA ILE A 94 -18.62 1.55 -11.71
C ILE A 94 -17.30 1.28 -11.00
N PHE A 95 -16.71 0.10 -11.17
CA PHE A 95 -15.42 -0.26 -10.64
C PHE A 95 -14.31 0.68 -11.15
N PHE A 96 -14.37 1.00 -12.44
CA PHE A 96 -13.45 1.94 -13.08
C PHE A 96 -13.61 3.36 -12.54
N LEU A 97 -14.86 3.85 -12.43
CA LEU A 97 -15.16 5.18 -11.91
C LEU A 97 -14.73 5.35 -10.45
N THR A 98 -14.93 4.34 -9.62
CA THR A 98 -14.47 4.38 -8.21
C THR A 98 -12.95 4.40 -8.12
N GLY A 99 -12.23 3.60 -8.92
CA GLY A 99 -10.78 3.61 -8.97
C GLY A 99 -10.22 4.95 -9.48
N LEU A 100 -10.77 5.49 -10.56
CA LEU A 100 -10.41 6.83 -11.05
C LEU A 100 -10.75 7.92 -10.04
N GLY A 101 -11.88 7.79 -9.34
CA GLY A 101 -12.27 8.72 -8.29
C GLY A 101 -11.26 8.78 -7.16
N LEU A 102 -10.74 7.60 -6.72
CA LEU A 102 -9.69 7.52 -5.70
C LEU A 102 -8.41 8.22 -6.16
N ILE A 103 -7.93 7.92 -7.36
CA ILE A 103 -6.74 8.56 -7.92
C ILE A 103 -6.97 10.07 -8.09
N GLY A 104 -8.15 10.44 -8.57
CA GLY A 104 -8.52 11.85 -8.82
C GLY A 104 -8.55 12.68 -7.54
N ILE A 105 -9.09 12.13 -6.44
CA ILE A 105 -9.10 12.81 -5.14
C ILE A 105 -7.69 12.98 -4.59
N GLU A 106 -6.84 11.95 -4.66
CA GLU A 106 -5.46 12.07 -4.22
C GLU A 106 -4.66 13.08 -5.05
N PHE A 107 -4.91 13.11 -6.36
CA PHE A 107 -4.32 14.13 -7.23
C PHE A 107 -4.83 15.53 -6.87
N LEU A 108 -6.11 15.66 -6.57
CA LEU A 108 -6.70 16.92 -6.16
C LEU A 108 -6.13 17.41 -4.83
N ASP A 109 -5.88 16.49 -3.87
CA ASP A 109 -5.18 16.80 -2.62
C ASP A 109 -3.76 17.33 -2.87
N VAL A 110 -3.02 16.74 -3.83
CA VAL A 110 -1.70 17.24 -4.23
C VAL A 110 -1.79 18.65 -4.84
N VAL A 111 -2.76 18.88 -5.72
CA VAL A 111 -2.97 20.20 -6.36
C VAL A 111 -3.38 21.24 -5.33
N LEU A 112 -4.28 20.92 -4.42
CA LEU A 112 -4.69 21.82 -3.34
C LEU A 112 -3.52 22.12 -2.39
N ALA A 113 -2.68 21.13 -2.10
CA ALA A 113 -1.45 21.34 -1.33
C ALA A 113 -0.56 22.39 -1.99
N PHE A 114 -0.48 22.39 -3.32
CA PHE A 114 0.34 23.32 -4.07
C PHE A 114 -0.26 24.72 -4.16
N VAL A 115 -1.58 24.81 -4.42
CA VAL A 115 -2.27 26.09 -4.67
C VAL A 115 -2.58 26.85 -3.37
N MET A 116 -2.84 26.14 -2.27
CA MET A 116 -3.29 26.72 -1.00
C MET A 116 -2.47 26.21 0.20
N PRO A 117 -1.16 26.50 0.25
CA PRO A 117 -0.28 25.93 1.27
C PRO A 117 -0.66 26.30 2.71
N ASN A 118 -1.30 27.46 2.92
CA ASN A 118 -1.69 27.94 4.24
C ASN A 118 -3.11 27.54 4.67
N GLN A 119 -3.96 27.10 3.74
CA GLN A 119 -5.35 26.71 4.01
C GLN A 119 -5.55 25.20 4.09
N LEU A 120 -4.50 24.42 3.80
CA LEU A 120 -4.53 22.99 3.85
C LEU A 120 -4.88 22.43 5.23
N GLN A 121 -4.52 23.11 6.30
CA GLN A 121 -4.98 22.75 7.64
C GLN A 121 -6.49 22.87 7.80
N VAL A 122 -7.13 23.76 7.04
CA VAL A 122 -8.58 23.99 7.11
C VAL A 122 -9.37 23.10 6.15
N LEU A 123 -8.86 22.83 4.96
CA LEU A 123 -9.55 22.03 3.92
C LEU A 123 -9.17 20.55 3.93
N GLY A 124 -7.92 20.22 4.22
CA GLY A 124 -7.44 18.82 4.28
C GLY A 124 -7.94 18.08 5.53
N ASN A 125 -8.12 18.78 6.63
CA ASN A 125 -8.63 18.18 7.87
C ASN A 125 -10.16 18.25 7.97
N THR A 126 -10.81 19.15 7.27
CA THR A 126 -12.23 19.30 7.47
C THR A 126 -13.06 18.51 6.51
N SER A 127 -12.80 17.28 6.39
CA SER A 127 -14.06 16.65 6.43
C SER A 127 -14.76 16.28 5.11
N VAL A 128 -14.99 17.13 4.16
CA VAL A 128 -15.78 16.73 2.99
C VAL A 128 -14.98 15.83 2.06
N LEU A 129 -13.73 16.21 1.77
CA LEU A 129 -12.87 15.45 0.86
C LEU A 129 -12.44 14.11 1.48
N SER A 130 -12.11 14.10 2.78
CA SER A 130 -11.76 12.88 3.51
C SER A 130 -12.96 11.93 3.68
N ILE A 131 -14.17 12.45 3.93
CA ILE A 131 -15.38 11.64 3.97
C ILE A 131 -15.65 11.04 2.58
N PHE A 132 -15.54 11.86 1.53
CA PHE A 132 -15.77 11.40 0.17
C PHE A 132 -14.74 10.33 -0.24
N LYS A 133 -13.48 10.48 0.15
CA LYS A 133 -12.41 9.51 -0.02
C LYS A 133 -12.73 8.19 0.70
N MET A 134 -13.17 8.26 1.97
CA MET A 134 -13.61 7.07 2.72
C MET A 134 -14.77 6.35 2.03
N LEU A 135 -15.77 7.08 1.56
CA LEU A 135 -16.92 6.50 0.85
C LEU A 135 -16.47 5.80 -0.44
N LEU A 136 -15.54 6.41 -1.19
CA LEU A 136 -14.99 5.77 -2.40
C LEU A 136 -14.18 4.50 -2.08
N VAL A 137 -13.37 4.52 -1.01
CA VAL A 137 -12.62 3.32 -0.58
C VAL A 137 -13.58 2.23 -0.13
N MET A 138 -14.63 2.56 0.61
CA MET A 138 -15.67 1.60 1.00
C MET A 138 -16.41 1.02 -0.22
N ALA A 139 -16.78 1.86 -1.18
CA ALA A 139 -17.39 1.41 -2.43
C ALA A 139 -16.44 0.50 -3.22
N PHE A 140 -15.17 0.84 -3.31
CA PHE A 140 -14.16 0.07 -4.00
C PHE A 140 -13.93 -1.29 -3.32
N LEU A 141 -13.87 -1.32 -1.98
CA LEU A 141 -13.81 -2.54 -1.19
C LEU A 141 -15.04 -3.44 -1.43
N GLY A 142 -16.23 -2.87 -1.40
CA GLY A 142 -17.47 -3.58 -1.66
C GLY A 142 -17.49 -4.22 -3.07
N LEU A 143 -17.01 -3.49 -4.07
CA LEU A 143 -16.90 -4.01 -5.44
C LEU A 143 -15.87 -5.13 -5.57
N ILE A 144 -14.74 -5.04 -4.86
CA ILE A 144 -13.75 -6.14 -4.79
C ILE A 144 -14.38 -7.37 -4.16
N LEU A 145 -15.06 -7.19 -3.01
CA LEU A 145 -15.73 -8.27 -2.30
C LEU A 145 -16.79 -8.96 -3.17
N LEU A 146 -17.64 -8.16 -3.84
CA LEU A 146 -18.65 -8.69 -4.77
C LEU A 146 -18.02 -9.51 -5.89
N ASN A 147 -16.90 -9.06 -6.46
CA ASN A 147 -16.19 -9.80 -7.50
C ASN A 147 -15.56 -11.10 -6.97
N ILE A 148 -15.03 -11.09 -5.73
CA ILE A 148 -14.49 -12.29 -5.08
C ILE A 148 -15.60 -13.30 -4.77
N LEU A 149 -16.71 -12.85 -4.20
CA LEU A 149 -17.84 -13.71 -3.82
C LEU A 149 -18.55 -14.32 -5.04
N ALA A 150 -18.67 -13.56 -6.10
CA ALA A 150 -19.32 -14.01 -7.34
C ALA A 150 -18.43 -14.93 -8.18
N LYS A 151 -17.25 -15.34 -7.68
CA LYS A 151 -16.35 -16.27 -8.35
C LYS A 151 -16.97 -17.67 -8.43
N LYS A 152 -16.84 -18.31 -9.60
CA LYS A 152 -17.35 -19.68 -9.81
C LYS A 152 -16.39 -20.77 -9.33
N GLU A 153 -15.11 -20.47 -9.20
CA GLU A 153 -14.11 -21.44 -8.77
C GLU A 153 -14.06 -21.58 -7.23
N PRO A 154 -13.90 -22.78 -6.67
CA PRO A 154 -13.97 -23.02 -5.23
C PRO A 154 -12.77 -22.46 -4.45
N SER A 155 -11.66 -22.17 -5.10
CA SER A 155 -10.46 -21.66 -4.44
C SER A 155 -10.32 -20.15 -4.62
N ILE A 156 -10.31 -19.41 -3.52
CA ILE A 156 -9.89 -18.01 -3.54
C ILE A 156 -8.37 -17.99 -3.70
N PHE A 157 -7.88 -17.28 -4.72
CA PHE A 157 -6.44 -17.12 -4.88
C PHE A 157 -5.89 -16.28 -3.72
N LEU A 158 -4.75 -16.71 -3.16
CA LEU A 158 -4.05 -15.97 -2.11
C LEU A 158 -3.76 -14.52 -2.51
N SER A 159 -3.42 -14.29 -3.78
CA SER A 159 -3.26 -12.95 -4.34
C SER A 159 -4.48 -12.05 -4.10
N SER A 160 -5.70 -12.54 -4.33
CA SER A 160 -6.92 -11.75 -4.10
C SER A 160 -7.21 -11.53 -2.60
N GLN A 161 -6.84 -12.46 -1.72
CA GLN A 161 -6.97 -12.28 -0.27
C GLN A 161 -6.04 -11.16 0.22
N PHE A 162 -4.77 -11.17 -0.18
CA PHE A 162 -3.84 -10.10 0.15
C PHE A 162 -4.28 -8.74 -0.43
N LEU A 163 -4.81 -8.73 -1.64
CA LEU A 163 -5.35 -7.52 -2.25
C LEU A 163 -6.52 -6.93 -1.46
N PHE A 164 -7.45 -7.77 -1.03
CA PHE A 164 -8.54 -7.37 -0.16
C PHE A 164 -8.01 -6.80 1.17
N GLY A 165 -7.03 -7.48 1.79
CA GLY A 165 -6.36 -6.99 2.99
C GLY A 165 -5.72 -5.60 2.79
N ALA A 166 -5.07 -5.35 1.65
CA ALA A 166 -4.49 -4.05 1.33
C ALA A 166 -5.54 -2.92 1.35
N VAL A 167 -6.71 -3.14 0.74
CA VAL A 167 -7.78 -2.13 0.72
C VAL A 167 -8.43 -1.94 2.10
N VAL A 168 -8.54 -3.02 2.88
CA VAL A 168 -9.01 -2.92 4.29
C VAL A 168 -8.06 -2.05 5.11
N PHE A 169 -6.74 -2.27 5.00
CA PHE A 169 -5.78 -1.44 5.74
C PHE A 169 -5.72 -0.01 5.22
N TYR A 170 -5.95 0.21 3.93
CA TYR A 170 -6.11 1.57 3.41
C TYR A 170 -7.30 2.27 4.06
N LEU A 171 -8.44 1.59 4.20
CA LEU A 171 -9.60 2.15 4.91
C LEU A 171 -9.30 2.43 6.39
N ILE A 172 -8.64 1.49 7.07
CA ILE A 172 -8.24 1.67 8.48
C ILE A 172 -7.31 2.87 8.63
N SER A 173 -6.34 3.04 7.74
CA SER A 173 -5.42 4.18 7.79
C SER A 173 -6.15 5.52 7.64
N LEU A 174 -7.17 5.59 6.78
CA LEU A 174 -7.99 6.79 6.65
C LEU A 174 -8.82 7.09 7.90
N LEU A 175 -9.27 6.05 8.61
CA LEU A 175 -9.98 6.20 9.88
C LEU A 175 -9.04 6.73 10.97
N ILE A 176 -7.80 6.23 11.03
CA ILE A 176 -6.76 6.72 11.97
C ILE A 176 -6.44 8.18 11.68
N TYR A 177 -6.22 8.53 10.43
CA TYR A 177 -5.91 9.91 10.03
C TYR A 177 -6.99 10.91 10.41
N ARG A 178 -8.27 10.47 10.41
CA ARG A 178 -9.39 11.32 10.78
C ARG A 178 -9.53 11.54 12.29
N SER A 179 -8.96 10.69 13.12
CA SER A 179 -9.02 10.83 14.60
C SER A 179 -8.17 11.97 15.14
N ASP A 180 -7.44 12.67 14.28
CA ASP A 180 -6.47 13.72 14.57
C ASP A 180 -7.08 15.02 15.14
N TYR A 181 -8.36 15.05 15.47
CA TYR A 181 -9.09 16.27 15.79
C TYR A 181 -8.98 16.75 17.23
N THR A 182 -8.33 16.03 18.13
CA THR A 182 -8.60 16.28 19.54
C THR A 182 -7.48 16.83 20.40
N VAL A 183 -6.19 16.62 20.13
CA VAL A 183 -5.11 17.16 20.98
C VAL A 183 -3.79 17.39 20.22
N MET A 184 -3.22 18.58 20.31
CA MET A 184 -1.97 18.96 19.61
C MET A 184 -0.73 18.13 19.99
N SER A 185 -0.67 17.54 21.19
CA SER A 185 0.47 16.75 21.65
C SER A 185 0.52 15.34 21.05
N ASP A 186 -0.61 14.79 20.63
CA ASP A 186 -0.70 13.41 20.17
C ASP A 186 -0.57 13.27 18.65
N ASN A 187 -0.48 14.39 17.93
CA ASN A 187 -0.41 14.42 16.47
C ASN A 187 0.80 13.64 15.91
N PHE A 188 1.93 13.63 16.61
CA PHE A 188 3.10 12.88 16.18
C PHE A 188 2.85 11.37 16.16
N PHE A 189 2.26 10.83 17.23
CA PHE A 189 2.00 9.41 17.37
C PHE A 189 0.93 8.92 16.39
N ILE A 190 -0.17 9.66 16.29
CA ILE A 190 -1.25 9.33 15.34
C ILE A 190 -0.74 9.38 13.90
N ASN A 191 0.05 10.40 13.55
CA ASN A 191 0.65 10.49 12.21
C ASN A 191 1.64 9.35 11.96
N SER A 192 2.45 8.97 12.93
CA SER A 192 3.39 7.85 12.82
C SER A 192 2.64 6.52 12.69
N MET A 193 1.57 6.33 13.43
CA MET A 193 0.70 5.15 13.33
C MET A 193 -0.02 5.10 11.97
N TYR A 194 -0.51 6.25 11.49
CA TYR A 194 -1.08 6.37 10.15
C TYR A 194 -0.07 5.97 9.07
N LEU A 195 1.12 6.53 9.10
CA LEU A 195 2.18 6.21 8.15
C LEU A 195 2.57 4.74 8.20
N SER A 196 2.71 4.16 9.40
CA SER A 196 2.99 2.74 9.57
C SER A 196 1.89 1.87 8.96
N THR A 197 0.62 2.17 9.26
CA THR A 197 -0.52 1.39 8.77
C THR A 197 -0.70 1.55 7.27
N HIS A 198 -0.61 2.77 6.78
CA HIS A 198 -0.83 3.09 5.38
C HIS A 198 0.28 2.55 4.48
N ILE A 199 1.53 2.90 4.81
CA ILE A 199 2.67 2.60 3.95
C ILE A 199 3.16 1.19 4.19
N TYR A 200 3.56 0.89 5.43
CA TYR A 200 4.23 -0.38 5.69
C TYR A 200 3.26 -1.57 5.55
N ILE A 201 2.09 -1.50 6.19
CA ILE A 201 1.12 -2.59 6.15
C ILE A 201 0.48 -2.65 4.76
N GLY A 202 -0.03 -1.54 4.25
CA GLY A 202 -0.68 -1.48 2.94
C GLY A 202 0.23 -1.93 1.81
N CYS A 203 1.46 -1.40 1.74
CA CYS A 203 2.45 -1.81 0.74
C CYS A 203 2.84 -3.28 0.87
N SER A 204 2.98 -3.81 2.10
CA SER A 204 3.28 -5.22 2.32
C SER A 204 2.20 -6.13 1.75
N PHE A 205 0.93 -5.79 1.97
CA PHE A 205 -0.20 -6.56 1.42
C PHE A 205 -0.28 -6.46 -0.10
N VAL A 206 -0.07 -5.28 -0.69
CA VAL A 206 -0.01 -5.12 -2.15
C VAL A 206 1.16 -5.92 -2.72
N PHE A 207 2.34 -5.84 -2.11
CA PHE A 207 3.51 -6.60 -2.53
C PHE A 207 3.23 -8.11 -2.49
N LEU A 208 2.70 -8.62 -1.39
CA LEU A 208 2.38 -10.05 -1.26
C LEU A 208 1.31 -10.50 -2.25
N SER A 209 0.34 -9.65 -2.55
CA SER A 209 -0.66 -9.92 -3.59
C SER A 209 -0.01 -10.09 -4.96
N ILE A 210 0.84 -9.15 -5.36
CA ILE A 210 1.60 -9.20 -6.62
C ILE A 210 2.52 -10.43 -6.62
N PHE A 211 3.23 -10.66 -5.53
CA PHE A 211 4.17 -11.76 -5.38
C PHE A 211 3.51 -13.13 -5.58
N TYR A 212 2.41 -13.41 -4.89
CA TYR A 212 1.67 -14.67 -5.08
C TYR A 212 1.08 -14.81 -6.48
N PHE A 213 0.69 -13.71 -7.11
CA PHE A 213 0.25 -13.73 -8.49
C PHE A 213 1.39 -14.09 -9.45
N LEU A 214 2.56 -13.47 -9.29
CA LEU A 214 3.72 -13.71 -10.14
C LEU A 214 4.24 -15.15 -9.99
N ILE A 215 4.24 -15.71 -8.79
CA ILE A 215 4.61 -17.12 -8.58
C ILE A 215 3.64 -18.05 -9.30
N THR A 216 2.33 -17.84 -9.14
CA THR A 216 1.34 -18.80 -9.66
C THR A 216 1.10 -18.64 -11.15
N LYS A 217 0.96 -17.43 -11.65
CA LYS A 217 0.63 -17.15 -13.06
C LYS A 217 1.86 -16.77 -13.90
N GLY A 218 2.78 -16.01 -13.34
CA GLY A 218 4.00 -15.59 -14.03
C GLY A 218 4.99 -16.74 -14.21
N LEU A 219 5.29 -17.45 -13.13
CA LEU A 219 6.15 -18.63 -13.18
C LEU A 219 5.40 -19.92 -13.59
N GLN A 220 4.09 -19.91 -13.72
CA GLN A 220 3.25 -21.08 -13.97
C GLN A 220 3.52 -22.24 -12.96
N ALA A 221 3.92 -21.89 -11.75
CA ALA A 221 4.23 -22.84 -10.70
C ALA A 221 3.00 -23.10 -9.82
N THR A 222 2.78 -24.35 -9.45
CA THR A 222 1.81 -24.70 -8.42
C THR A 222 2.41 -24.37 -7.05
N LEU A 223 1.64 -23.70 -6.19
CA LEU A 223 2.10 -23.44 -4.83
C LEU A 223 2.38 -24.75 -4.09
N PHE A 224 3.53 -24.81 -3.40
CA PHE A 224 3.89 -25.96 -2.59
C PHE A 224 2.82 -26.27 -1.54
N SER A 225 2.34 -25.23 -0.84
CA SER A 225 1.27 -25.42 0.16
C SER A 225 0.35 -24.21 0.21
N LYS A 226 -0.95 -24.44 -0.02
CA LYS A 226 -1.99 -23.44 0.18
C LYS A 226 -2.14 -23.07 1.65
N THR A 227 -1.96 -24.03 2.56
CA THR A 227 -2.04 -23.83 4.02
C THR A 227 -0.98 -22.86 4.51
N LEU A 228 0.29 -23.02 4.07
CA LEU A 228 1.35 -22.06 4.41
C LEU A 228 1.05 -20.65 3.90
N GLY A 229 0.48 -20.53 2.70
CA GLY A 229 0.03 -19.24 2.19
C GLY A 229 -1.09 -18.62 3.03
N THR A 230 -2.04 -19.42 3.50
CA THR A 230 -3.13 -18.97 4.38
C THR A 230 -2.61 -18.59 5.76
N ILE A 231 -1.64 -19.33 6.31
CA ILE A 231 -0.96 -18.98 7.57
C ILE A 231 -0.24 -17.62 7.42
N SER A 232 0.47 -17.42 6.29
CA SER A 232 1.10 -16.13 6.01
C SER A 232 0.07 -15.00 5.94
N PHE A 233 -1.05 -15.21 5.27
CA PHE A 233 -2.10 -14.19 5.15
C PHE A 233 -2.67 -13.79 6.51
N TRP A 234 -3.16 -14.76 7.29
CA TRP A 234 -3.75 -14.50 8.59
C TRP A 234 -2.72 -14.00 9.61
N GLY A 235 -1.49 -14.55 9.57
CA GLY A 235 -0.40 -14.07 10.41
C GLY A 235 -0.09 -12.60 10.15
N TYR A 236 0.08 -12.19 8.89
CA TYR A 236 0.29 -10.79 8.57
C TYR A 236 -0.92 -9.93 8.93
N LEU A 237 -2.15 -10.41 8.66
CA LEU A 237 -3.38 -9.66 8.95
C LEU A 237 -3.53 -9.31 10.43
N PHE A 238 -3.21 -10.24 11.32
CA PHE A 238 -3.36 -10.04 12.76
C PHE A 238 -2.13 -9.42 13.44
N LEU A 239 -0.93 -9.75 13.00
CA LEU A 239 0.30 -9.35 13.69
C LEU A 239 0.86 -8.02 13.20
N LEU A 240 0.73 -7.73 11.89
CA LEU A 240 1.33 -6.53 11.31
C LEU A 240 0.80 -5.21 11.92
N PRO A 241 -0.50 -5.06 12.24
CA PRO A 241 -1.00 -3.84 12.86
C PRO A 241 -0.32 -3.47 14.17
N TRP A 242 0.10 -4.45 14.95
CA TRP A 242 0.75 -4.23 16.23
C TRP A 242 2.12 -3.60 16.12
N THR A 243 2.79 -3.72 14.98
CA THR A 243 4.10 -3.06 14.74
C THR A 243 4.00 -1.53 14.77
N GLY A 244 2.82 -0.97 14.52
CA GLY A 244 2.56 0.47 14.60
C GLY A 244 2.58 1.00 16.03
N PHE A 245 2.27 0.16 17.03
CA PHE A 245 2.21 0.57 18.43
C PHE A 245 3.59 0.89 19.04
N LYS A 246 4.68 0.52 18.41
CA LYS A 246 6.03 0.93 18.82
C LYS A 246 6.23 2.46 18.88
N TYR A 247 5.42 3.21 18.13
CA TYR A 247 5.48 4.68 18.14
C TYR A 247 4.84 5.31 19.39
N PHE A 248 4.15 4.49 20.19
CA PHE A 248 3.58 4.91 21.46
C PHE A 248 4.51 4.68 22.66
N TYR A 249 5.73 4.19 22.41
CA TYR A 249 6.72 3.94 23.45
C TYR A 249 7.06 5.24 24.22
N GLY A 250 7.02 5.18 25.56
CA GLY A 250 7.23 6.34 26.41
C GLY A 250 6.08 7.34 26.44
N THR A 251 4.89 6.98 25.98
CA THR A 251 3.67 7.80 26.08
C THR A 251 2.89 7.50 27.36
N THR A 252 1.77 8.17 27.56
CA THR A 252 0.85 7.93 28.67
C THR A 252 0.04 6.64 28.54
N LEU A 253 0.28 5.84 27.51
CA LEU A 253 -0.38 4.54 27.36
C LEU A 253 0.14 3.53 28.39
N PRO A 254 -0.70 2.57 28.79
CA PRO A 254 -0.28 1.53 29.73
C PRO A 254 0.86 0.67 29.16
N ASP A 255 1.89 0.39 29.97
CA ASP A 255 3.10 -0.38 29.60
C ASP A 255 2.80 -1.76 29.02
N TRP A 256 1.64 -2.34 29.35
CA TRP A 256 1.25 -3.64 28.80
C TRP A 256 1.02 -3.60 27.29
N ILE A 257 0.57 -2.47 26.74
CA ILE A 257 0.35 -2.30 25.29
C ILE A 257 1.70 -2.37 24.56
N GLU A 258 2.72 -1.73 25.11
CA GLU A 258 4.08 -1.76 24.57
C GLU A 258 4.65 -3.18 24.57
N ASN A 259 4.58 -3.86 25.71
CA ASN A 259 5.02 -5.25 25.83
C ASN A 259 4.30 -6.19 24.86
N VAL A 260 2.99 -6.09 24.75
CA VAL A 260 2.19 -6.88 23.81
C VAL A 260 2.61 -6.57 22.37
N SER A 261 2.84 -5.31 22.03
CA SER A 261 3.32 -4.90 20.69
C SER A 261 4.66 -5.54 20.34
N ILE A 262 5.62 -5.59 21.27
CA ILE A 262 6.92 -6.22 21.09
C ILE A 262 6.76 -7.73 20.82
N TYR A 263 6.01 -8.44 21.67
CA TYR A 263 5.80 -9.88 21.51
C TYR A 263 5.07 -10.24 20.21
N LEU A 264 4.06 -9.46 19.83
CA LEU A 264 3.33 -9.69 18.58
C LEU A 264 4.18 -9.32 17.35
N SER A 265 5.03 -8.30 17.45
CA SER A 265 5.99 -7.97 16.39
C SER A 265 7.03 -9.07 16.22
N LEU A 266 7.55 -9.66 17.30
CA LEU A 266 8.42 -10.83 17.25
C LEU A 266 7.72 -12.03 16.59
N SER A 267 6.43 -12.21 16.86
CA SER A 267 5.64 -13.30 16.29
C SER A 267 5.47 -13.21 14.78
N LEU A 268 5.78 -12.05 14.15
CA LEU A 268 5.84 -11.91 12.68
C LEU A 268 6.86 -12.84 12.01
N ILE A 269 7.79 -13.40 12.77
CA ILE A 269 8.70 -14.41 12.26
C ILE A 269 7.94 -15.64 11.74
N ILE A 270 6.78 -15.97 12.32
CA ILE A 270 5.98 -17.13 11.93
C ILE A 270 5.43 -17.00 10.50
N PRO A 271 4.65 -15.94 10.15
CA PRO A 271 4.17 -15.77 8.78
C PRO A 271 5.31 -15.53 7.78
N LEU A 272 6.42 -14.90 8.21
CA LEU A 272 7.59 -14.72 7.37
C LEU A 272 8.25 -16.08 7.04
N LEU A 273 8.45 -16.95 8.00
CA LEU A 273 8.99 -18.30 7.77
C LEU A 273 8.04 -19.14 6.90
N ALA A 274 6.73 -19.07 7.15
CA ALA A 274 5.75 -19.75 6.31
C ALA A 274 5.83 -19.29 4.84
N LEU A 275 6.02 -17.99 4.63
CA LEU A 275 6.19 -17.39 3.31
C LEU A 275 7.50 -17.86 2.65
N ILE A 276 8.63 -17.84 3.39
CA ILE A 276 9.95 -18.25 2.90
C ILE A 276 9.93 -19.74 2.49
N VAL A 277 9.39 -20.60 3.35
CA VAL A 277 9.31 -22.04 3.07
C VAL A 277 8.40 -22.30 1.86
N ASN A 278 7.26 -21.64 1.79
CA ASN A 278 6.33 -21.80 0.67
C ASN A 278 6.97 -21.36 -0.66
N TYR A 279 7.65 -20.22 -0.66
CA TYR A 279 8.36 -19.73 -1.84
C TYR A 279 9.52 -20.65 -2.26
N SER A 280 10.43 -20.96 -1.35
CA SER A 280 11.63 -21.76 -1.65
C SER A 280 11.27 -23.16 -2.19
N LYS A 281 10.27 -23.81 -1.60
CA LYS A 281 9.77 -25.10 -2.09
C LYS A 281 9.06 -24.98 -3.44
N THR A 282 8.27 -23.93 -3.64
CA THR A 282 7.60 -23.69 -4.96
C THR A 282 8.63 -23.40 -6.04
N ALA A 283 9.68 -22.62 -5.74
CA ALA A 283 10.74 -22.30 -6.68
C ALA A 283 11.62 -23.54 -7.02
N ALA A 284 11.85 -24.43 -6.07
CA ALA A 284 12.63 -25.64 -6.27
C ALA A 284 11.94 -26.68 -7.17
N THR A 285 10.61 -26.67 -7.25
CA THR A 285 9.84 -27.62 -8.08
C THR A 285 9.76 -27.22 -9.55
N LYS A 286 10.32 -26.07 -9.94
CA LYS A 286 10.15 -25.52 -11.29
C LYS A 286 11.35 -25.85 -12.18
N GLU A 287 11.06 -26.35 -13.39
CA GLU A 287 12.02 -26.27 -14.50
C GLU A 287 12.13 -24.80 -14.95
N ASN A 288 13.35 -24.24 -14.81
CA ASN A 288 13.64 -22.83 -15.09
C ASN A 288 13.44 -22.46 -16.57
N LYS A 289 12.21 -22.07 -16.95
CA LYS A 289 11.91 -21.62 -18.32
C LYS A 289 12.35 -20.15 -18.59
N GLU A 290 12.40 -19.32 -17.53
CA GLU A 290 12.80 -17.92 -17.65
C GLU A 290 13.68 -17.51 -16.45
N PRO A 291 15.01 -17.68 -16.54
CA PRO A 291 15.92 -17.45 -15.41
C PRO A 291 15.92 -16.00 -14.93
N VAL A 292 15.85 -15.01 -15.82
CA VAL A 292 15.89 -13.58 -15.46
C VAL A 292 14.69 -13.21 -14.59
N PHE A 293 13.48 -13.67 -14.97
CA PHE A 293 12.26 -13.38 -14.23
C PHE A 293 12.27 -14.03 -12.84
N SER A 294 12.79 -15.25 -12.73
CA SER A 294 12.95 -15.94 -11.45
C SER A 294 13.93 -15.20 -10.53
N VAL A 295 15.04 -14.68 -11.06
CA VAL A 295 16.01 -13.88 -10.31
C VAL A 295 15.38 -12.59 -9.80
N LEU A 296 14.63 -11.88 -10.63
CA LEU A 296 13.95 -10.63 -10.22
C LEU A 296 12.94 -10.86 -9.08
N ILE A 297 12.14 -11.92 -9.17
CA ILE A 297 11.21 -12.29 -8.10
C ILE A 297 11.96 -12.64 -6.81
N SER A 298 13.05 -13.43 -6.91
CA SER A 298 13.87 -13.81 -5.76
C SER A 298 14.51 -12.60 -5.10
N PHE A 299 15.00 -11.65 -5.88
CA PHE A 299 15.57 -10.40 -5.38
C PHE A 299 14.51 -9.55 -4.66
N ALA A 300 13.36 -9.34 -5.27
CA ALA A 300 12.25 -8.60 -4.65
C ALA A 300 11.80 -9.26 -3.34
N PHE A 301 11.76 -10.58 -3.31
CA PHE A 301 11.43 -11.35 -2.12
C PHE A 301 12.48 -11.21 -1.01
N LEU A 302 13.76 -11.22 -1.37
CA LEU A 302 14.87 -11.03 -0.43
C LEU A 302 14.79 -9.63 0.19
N VAL A 303 14.57 -8.59 -0.60
CA VAL A 303 14.40 -7.21 -0.11
C VAL A 303 13.21 -7.14 0.85
N PHE A 304 12.07 -7.74 0.50
CA PHE A 304 10.91 -7.79 1.38
C PHE A 304 11.20 -8.54 2.70
N GLY A 305 11.93 -9.66 2.63
CA GLY A 305 12.37 -10.41 3.82
C GLY A 305 13.25 -9.56 4.74
N ILE A 306 14.24 -8.87 4.18
CA ILE A 306 15.11 -7.97 4.94
C ILE A 306 14.31 -6.84 5.61
N THR A 307 13.38 -6.21 4.90
CA THR A 307 12.56 -5.13 5.48
C THR A 307 11.70 -5.62 6.65
N ASN A 308 11.13 -6.83 6.56
CA ASN A 308 10.40 -7.43 7.69
C ASN A 308 11.30 -7.73 8.88
N VAL A 309 12.50 -8.28 8.66
CA VAL A 309 13.47 -8.53 9.73
C VAL A 309 13.90 -7.23 10.40
N LEU A 310 14.20 -6.19 9.63
CA LEU A 310 14.53 -4.87 10.17
C LEU A 310 13.36 -4.27 10.99
N GLN A 311 12.14 -4.48 10.54
CA GLN A 311 10.95 -4.04 11.29
C GLN A 311 10.83 -4.78 12.63
N ILE A 312 11.07 -6.09 12.66
CA ILE A 312 11.08 -6.88 13.90
C ILE A 312 12.17 -6.38 14.84
N ILE A 313 13.39 -6.20 14.33
CA ILE A 313 14.52 -5.69 15.13
C ILE A 313 14.19 -4.31 15.70
N SER A 314 13.68 -3.40 14.88
CA SER A 314 13.32 -2.05 15.34
C SER A 314 12.19 -2.01 16.38
N SER A 315 11.38 -3.07 16.48
CA SER A 315 10.35 -3.18 17.51
C SER A 315 10.89 -3.64 18.87
N VAL A 316 12.10 -4.20 18.89
CA VAL A 316 12.77 -4.71 20.10
C VAL A 316 13.82 -3.74 20.61
N SER A 317 14.40 -2.92 19.72
CA SER A 317 15.51 -2.02 20.04
C SER A 317 15.08 -0.70 20.67
N ASN A 318 13.80 -0.43 20.75
CA ASN A 318 13.23 0.73 21.45
C ASN A 318 12.74 0.31 22.83
#